data_469dc3804952aee8baa036534ec42f43
#
_entry.id   469dc3804952aee8baa036534ec42f43
#
_cell.length_a   1.000
_cell.length_b   1.000
_cell.length_c   1.000
_cell.angle_alpha   90.00
_cell.angle_beta   90.00
_cell.angle_gamma   90.00
#
_symmetry.space_group_name_H-M   'P 1'
#
loop_
_entity.id
_entity.type
_entity.pdbx_description
1 polymer ?
#
loop_
_entity_poly.entity_id
_entity_poly.type
_entity_poly.pdbx_seq_one_letter_code
_entity_poly.pdbx_strand_id
1 'polypeptide(L)'
;MTDQLPSSYDPRAFESRLYAEWEASGVFAPQGDGPAYAILLPPPNVTGTLHMGHAFQHTLQDALIRYHRMRGYRTLWQMGTDHAGIATEMVVSRNLALEGKGETRDSLGRDGFIEKVWEWKAQSGGTIERQMRRLGTSGDWTRSVFTMDAMPSKAVIEAFVRLHEKGLIYRGKRLVNWDPVLDTAISDLEVENREVPGHMWHFKYPLAGGETYEYIERDADGNVTLRETRDYISIATTRPETMLGDGAVAVHPDDARYAPIVGKLCEIPVGPKAHRRLVPIITDPYPDPAFGSGAVKITGAHDFNDYQVAARNGIPLYALMDSHARMRTDGLSYAESAEIAAAIARG
;
A
#
# COMPACT_ATOMS: atom_id res chain seq x y z
N MET A 1 19.60 63.89 12.63
CA MET A 1 19.79 62.55 13.30
C MET A 1 20.47 61.69 12.28
N THR A 2 21.72 61.33 12.52
CA THR A 2 22.44 60.41 11.65
C THR A 2 21.83 59.04 11.83
N ASP A 3 21.11 58.55 10.80
CA ASP A 3 20.60 57.17 10.71
C ASP A 3 21.78 56.20 10.62
N GLN A 4 22.50 55.97 11.71
CA GLN A 4 23.51 54.96 11.78
C GLN A 4 22.82 53.61 12.00
N LEU A 5 23.10 52.67 11.11
CA LEU A 5 22.65 51.29 11.27
C LEU A 5 23.21 50.72 12.60
N PRO A 6 22.42 49.91 13.33
CA PRO A 6 22.90 49.22 14.52
C PRO A 6 24.17 48.40 14.21
N SER A 7 25.06 48.30 15.17
CA SER A 7 26.31 47.52 15.02
C SER A 7 26.08 46.00 14.92
N SER A 8 24.91 45.50 15.28
CA SER A 8 24.52 44.09 15.19
C SER A 8 23.19 43.92 14.46
N TYR A 9 23.07 42.85 13.71
CA TYR A 9 21.83 42.48 13.06
C TYR A 9 20.82 41.91 14.07
N ASP A 10 19.65 42.55 14.18
CA ASP A 10 18.53 42.05 14.96
C ASP A 10 17.33 41.76 14.05
N PRO A 11 17.09 40.50 13.66
CA PRO A 11 16.00 40.13 12.76
C PRO A 11 14.63 40.46 13.31
N ARG A 12 14.47 40.48 14.64
CA ARG A 12 13.18 40.75 15.29
C ARG A 12 12.73 42.21 15.14
N ALA A 13 13.68 43.10 14.95
CA ALA A 13 13.38 44.55 14.88
C ALA A 13 12.64 44.93 13.58
N PHE A 14 12.78 44.13 12.48
CA PHE A 14 12.26 44.57 11.17
C PHE A 14 11.72 43.48 10.26
N GLU A 15 12.15 42.20 10.35
CA GLU A 15 11.77 41.18 9.38
C GLU A 15 10.25 40.97 9.29
N SER A 16 9.55 40.88 10.43
CA SER A 16 8.10 40.65 10.42
C SER A 16 7.33 41.84 9.80
N ARG A 17 7.77 43.07 10.08
CA ARG A 17 7.17 44.26 9.49
C ARG A 17 7.44 44.33 7.98
N LEU A 18 8.66 44.12 7.58
CA LEU A 18 9.06 44.15 6.18
C LEU A 18 8.32 43.09 5.36
N TYR A 19 8.18 41.89 5.92
CA TYR A 19 7.41 40.80 5.24
C TYR A 19 5.94 41.17 5.06
N ALA A 20 5.31 41.73 6.09
CA ALA A 20 3.92 42.20 6.00
C ALA A 20 3.75 43.31 4.94
N GLU A 21 4.70 44.22 4.82
CA GLU A 21 4.72 45.25 3.78
C GLU A 21 4.82 44.64 2.38
N TRP A 22 5.68 43.62 2.16
CA TRP A 22 5.80 42.91 0.90
C TRP A 22 4.50 42.17 0.53
N GLU A 23 3.91 41.46 1.48
CA GLU A 23 2.66 40.74 1.25
C GLU A 23 1.52 41.69 0.89
N ALA A 24 1.38 42.78 1.65
CA ALA A 24 0.35 43.81 1.42
C ALA A 24 0.52 44.57 0.07
N SER A 25 1.75 44.73 -0.39
CA SER A 25 2.03 45.36 -1.69
C SER A 25 1.76 44.46 -2.91
N GLY A 26 1.47 43.19 -2.69
CA GLY A 26 1.17 42.22 -3.76
C GLY A 26 2.36 41.87 -4.64
N VAL A 27 3.61 42.13 -4.21
CA VAL A 27 4.83 41.81 -5.02
C VAL A 27 5.07 40.33 -5.26
N PHE A 28 4.39 39.47 -4.54
CA PHE A 28 4.50 38.02 -4.71
C PHE A 28 3.57 37.47 -5.79
N ALA A 29 2.54 38.22 -6.19
CA ALA A 29 1.65 37.83 -7.28
C ALA A 29 2.35 37.95 -8.65
N PRO A 30 1.92 37.18 -9.67
CA PRO A 30 2.43 37.35 -11.03
C PRO A 30 2.15 38.75 -11.58
N GLN A 31 3.22 39.46 -11.97
CA GLN A 31 3.14 40.83 -12.49
C GLN A 31 3.95 40.95 -13.79
N GLY A 32 3.57 41.95 -14.61
CA GLY A 32 4.27 42.30 -15.85
C GLY A 32 3.93 41.37 -17.04
N ASP A 33 4.51 41.70 -18.20
CA ASP A 33 4.27 41.02 -19.48
C ASP A 33 5.43 40.10 -19.91
N GLY A 34 6.40 39.90 -19.03
CA GLY A 34 7.55 39.02 -19.30
C GLY A 34 7.16 37.54 -19.44
N PRO A 35 8.09 36.69 -19.86
CA PRO A 35 7.86 35.26 -19.98
C PRO A 35 7.35 34.66 -18.68
N ALA A 36 6.43 33.70 -18.75
CA ALA A 36 5.90 33.02 -17.58
C ALA A 36 6.95 32.08 -16.96
N TYR A 37 7.07 32.12 -15.64
CA TYR A 37 7.87 31.17 -14.87
C TYR A 37 7.09 30.77 -13.62
N ALA A 38 6.83 29.47 -13.44
CA ALA A 38 6.06 28.97 -12.32
C ALA A 38 6.77 27.79 -11.65
N ILE A 39 6.74 27.78 -10.32
CA ILE A 39 7.09 26.63 -9.50
C ILE A 39 5.86 26.23 -8.71
N LEU A 40 5.53 24.93 -8.71
CA LEU A 40 4.58 24.34 -7.79
C LEU A 40 5.34 23.91 -6.54
N LEU A 41 5.01 24.47 -5.39
CA LEU A 41 5.54 24.00 -4.12
C LEU A 41 5.06 22.57 -3.89
N PRO A 42 5.95 21.59 -3.65
CA PRO A 42 5.53 20.31 -3.08
C PRO A 42 4.84 20.58 -1.74
N PRO A 43 3.51 20.39 -1.65
CA PRO A 43 2.74 20.92 -0.54
C PRO A 43 3.09 20.17 0.75
N PRO A 44 3.50 20.84 1.83
CA PRO A 44 3.78 20.16 3.09
C PRO A 44 2.51 19.57 3.69
N ASN A 45 2.66 18.38 4.28
CA ASN A 45 1.61 17.68 4.97
C ASN A 45 1.14 18.44 6.23
N VAL A 46 -0.16 18.51 6.47
CA VAL A 46 -0.72 19.15 7.69
C VAL A 46 -0.61 18.22 8.93
N THR A 47 0.52 17.51 9.06
CA THR A 47 0.76 16.55 10.14
C THR A 47 1.51 17.15 11.33
N GLY A 48 1.94 18.40 11.24
CA GLY A 48 2.69 19.07 12.31
C GLY A 48 3.36 20.35 11.87
N THR A 49 4.61 20.57 12.30
CA THR A 49 5.43 21.75 12.00
C THR A 49 6.47 21.42 10.93
N LEU A 50 6.96 22.47 10.26
CA LEU A 50 8.06 22.34 9.31
C LEU A 50 9.38 22.02 10.02
N HIS A 51 10.27 21.34 9.35
CA HIS A 51 11.63 21.03 9.77
C HIS A 51 12.67 21.55 8.78
N MET A 52 13.97 21.41 9.08
CA MET A 52 15.06 21.92 8.26
C MET A 52 15.04 21.46 6.80
N GLY A 53 14.57 20.24 6.52
CA GLY A 53 14.40 19.77 5.14
C GLY A 53 13.43 20.61 4.32
N HIS A 54 12.30 21.01 4.93
CA HIS A 54 11.36 21.95 4.30
C HIS A 54 12.01 23.33 4.08
N ALA A 55 12.72 23.86 5.10
CA ALA A 55 13.39 25.15 4.97
C ALA A 55 14.42 25.15 3.82
N PHE A 56 15.21 24.08 3.69
CA PHE A 56 16.17 23.90 2.59
C PHE A 56 15.49 23.89 1.22
N GLN A 57 14.46 23.05 1.06
CA GLN A 57 13.70 22.96 -0.19
C GLN A 57 13.03 24.29 -0.57
N HIS A 58 12.40 24.95 0.39
CA HIS A 58 11.74 26.25 0.16
C HIS A 58 12.75 27.33 -0.22
N THR A 59 13.90 27.37 0.43
CA THR A 59 14.95 28.33 0.12
C THR A 59 15.47 28.17 -1.32
N LEU A 60 15.68 26.94 -1.79
CA LEU A 60 16.11 26.69 -3.17
C LEU A 60 15.07 27.18 -4.19
N GLN A 61 13.80 26.87 -3.95
CA GLN A 61 12.71 27.30 -4.83
C GLN A 61 12.53 28.81 -4.81
N ASP A 62 12.58 29.41 -3.62
CA ASP A 62 12.46 30.87 -3.45
C ASP A 62 13.60 31.64 -4.15
N ALA A 63 14.83 31.11 -4.08
CA ALA A 63 15.95 31.69 -4.79
C ALA A 63 15.71 31.73 -6.30
N LEU A 64 15.18 30.66 -6.89
CA LEU A 64 14.83 30.60 -8.31
C LEU A 64 13.70 31.57 -8.67
N ILE A 65 12.64 31.63 -7.87
CA ILE A 65 11.52 32.54 -8.06
C ILE A 65 11.99 33.99 -8.01
N ARG A 66 12.78 34.37 -6.98
CA ARG A 66 13.33 35.71 -6.83
C ARG A 66 14.26 36.07 -7.98
N TYR A 67 15.13 35.16 -8.41
CA TYR A 67 16.01 35.36 -9.56
C TYR A 67 15.22 35.68 -10.83
N HIS A 68 14.22 34.89 -11.17
CA HIS A 68 13.41 35.11 -12.37
C HIS A 68 12.56 36.37 -12.25
N ARG A 69 12.02 36.69 -11.06
CA ARG A 69 11.27 37.94 -10.82
C ARG A 69 12.16 39.16 -11.06
N MET A 70 13.40 39.17 -10.56
CA MET A 70 14.36 40.25 -10.82
C MET A 70 14.79 40.35 -12.28
N ARG A 71 14.70 39.25 -13.05
CA ARG A 71 14.93 39.20 -14.49
C ARG A 71 13.74 39.64 -15.33
N GLY A 72 12.64 40.11 -14.72
CA GLY A 72 11.43 40.57 -15.39
C GLY A 72 10.48 39.48 -15.87
N TYR A 73 10.65 38.25 -15.40
CA TYR A 73 9.66 37.18 -15.66
C TYR A 73 8.38 37.40 -14.87
N ARG A 74 7.24 37.02 -15.44
CA ARG A 74 5.97 36.91 -14.74
C ARG A 74 5.98 35.62 -13.93
N THR A 75 6.38 35.71 -12.65
CA THR A 75 6.62 34.56 -11.78
C THR A 75 5.41 34.20 -10.95
N LEU A 76 5.16 32.90 -10.77
CA LEU A 76 4.24 32.34 -9.80
C LEU A 76 4.93 31.25 -8.98
N TRP A 77 5.02 31.43 -7.67
CA TRP A 77 5.27 30.33 -6.77
C TRP A 77 3.93 29.91 -6.17
N GLN A 78 3.38 28.81 -6.65
CA GLN A 78 2.09 28.29 -6.20
C GLN A 78 2.24 27.66 -4.82
N MET A 79 1.58 28.23 -3.84
CA MET A 79 1.58 27.79 -2.45
C MET A 79 0.44 26.82 -2.19
N GLY A 80 0.60 25.97 -1.15
CA GLY A 80 -0.43 25.04 -0.72
C GLY A 80 0.02 24.13 0.40
N THR A 81 -0.92 23.36 0.92
CA THR A 81 -0.69 22.29 1.92
C THR A 81 -1.41 21.01 1.53
N ASP A 82 -0.88 19.88 1.96
CA ASP A 82 -1.45 18.58 1.68
C ASP A 82 -2.20 18.02 2.89
N HIS A 83 -3.35 17.40 2.63
CA HIS A 83 -4.13 16.68 3.65
C HIS A 83 -3.46 15.39 4.13
N ALA A 84 -2.50 14.84 3.40
CA ALA A 84 -1.68 13.68 3.75
C ALA A 84 -2.44 12.39 4.13
N GLY A 85 -3.75 12.31 3.89
CA GLY A 85 -4.58 11.13 4.08
C GLY A 85 -4.38 10.44 5.42
N ILE A 86 -3.88 9.19 5.40
CA ILE A 86 -3.68 8.32 6.56
C ILE A 86 -2.84 8.98 7.67
N ALA A 87 -1.76 9.70 7.32
CA ALA A 87 -0.90 10.32 8.32
C ALA A 87 -1.66 11.39 9.14
N THR A 88 -2.51 12.18 8.52
CA THR A 88 -3.37 13.16 9.22
C THR A 88 -4.45 12.46 10.04
N GLU A 89 -5.04 11.39 9.52
CA GLU A 89 -6.00 10.55 10.25
C GLU A 89 -5.38 9.99 11.53
N MET A 90 -4.16 9.46 11.45
CA MET A 90 -3.42 8.98 12.63
C MET A 90 -3.16 10.07 13.66
N VAL A 91 -2.78 11.28 13.22
CA VAL A 91 -2.55 12.42 14.13
C VAL A 91 -3.85 12.83 14.82
N VAL A 92 -4.95 12.96 14.08
CA VAL A 92 -6.26 13.32 14.65
C VAL A 92 -6.74 12.24 15.62
N SER A 93 -6.64 10.96 15.26
CA SER A 93 -7.01 9.83 16.14
C SER A 93 -6.20 9.82 17.44
N ARG A 94 -4.89 10.10 17.35
CA ARG A 94 -4.02 10.23 18.54
C ARG A 94 -4.45 11.40 19.42
N ASN A 95 -4.76 12.56 18.83
CA ASN A 95 -5.21 13.73 19.57
C ASN A 95 -6.53 13.46 20.30
N LEU A 96 -7.50 12.82 19.65
CA LEU A 96 -8.75 12.40 20.27
C LEU A 96 -8.51 11.49 21.48
N ALA A 97 -7.60 10.53 21.35
CA ALA A 97 -7.24 9.64 22.47
C ALA A 97 -6.60 10.42 23.64
N LEU A 98 -5.75 11.42 23.36
CA LEU A 98 -5.11 12.27 24.38
C LEU A 98 -6.11 13.19 25.08
N GLU A 99 -7.21 13.61 24.43
CA GLU A 99 -8.26 14.41 25.04
C GLU A 99 -9.05 13.63 26.12
N GLY A 100 -9.01 12.30 26.11
CA GLY A 100 -9.60 11.47 27.14
C GLY A 100 -11.12 11.47 27.19
N LYS A 101 -11.82 11.96 26.15
CA LYS A 101 -13.27 12.02 26.06
C LYS A 101 -13.91 10.71 25.59
N GLY A 102 -13.11 9.71 25.21
CA GLY A 102 -13.56 8.43 24.66
C GLY A 102 -14.06 8.52 23.21
N GLU A 103 -13.85 9.64 22.54
CA GLU A 103 -14.15 9.80 21.11
C GLU A 103 -13.11 9.04 20.28
N THR A 104 -13.59 8.28 19.28
CA THR A 104 -12.77 7.56 18.32
C THR A 104 -13.28 7.84 16.90
N ARG A 105 -12.49 7.48 15.89
CA ARG A 105 -12.93 7.55 14.49
C ARG A 105 -14.27 6.85 14.29
N ASP A 106 -14.43 5.65 14.87
CA ASP A 106 -15.64 4.84 14.71
C ASP A 106 -16.83 5.42 15.47
N SER A 107 -16.62 5.95 16.69
CA SER A 107 -17.71 6.56 17.47
C SER A 107 -18.24 7.85 16.87
N LEU A 108 -17.37 8.63 16.21
CA LEU A 108 -17.74 9.87 15.51
C LEU A 108 -18.39 9.62 14.15
N GLY A 109 -18.12 8.46 13.56
CA GLY A 109 -18.47 8.19 12.17
C GLY A 109 -17.71 9.08 11.18
N ARG A 110 -17.96 8.89 9.88
CA ARG A 110 -17.21 9.58 8.82
C ARG A 110 -17.31 11.11 8.92
N ASP A 111 -18.51 11.63 9.03
CA ASP A 111 -18.73 13.09 8.97
C ASP A 111 -18.14 13.80 10.19
N GLY A 112 -18.41 13.28 11.40
CA GLY A 112 -17.83 13.83 12.62
C GLY A 112 -16.30 13.76 12.69
N PHE A 113 -15.72 12.69 12.15
CA PHE A 113 -14.27 12.58 12.07
C PHE A 113 -13.67 13.57 11.07
N ILE A 114 -14.31 13.79 9.91
CA ILE A 114 -13.90 14.79 8.91
C ILE A 114 -13.95 16.21 9.52
N GLU A 115 -14.94 16.54 10.36
CA GLU A 115 -14.97 17.83 11.08
C GLU A 115 -13.72 17.99 11.96
N LYS A 116 -13.30 16.96 12.69
CA LYS A 116 -12.07 16.97 13.47
C LYS A 116 -10.81 17.13 12.61
N VAL A 117 -10.79 16.58 11.42
CA VAL A 117 -9.70 16.79 10.45
C VAL A 117 -9.64 18.25 10.00
N TRP A 118 -10.79 18.88 9.75
CA TRP A 118 -10.83 20.30 9.40
C TRP A 118 -10.40 21.22 10.56
N GLU A 119 -10.79 20.91 11.81
CA GLU A 119 -10.30 21.60 13.00
C GLU A 119 -8.78 21.52 13.11
N TRP A 120 -8.21 20.33 12.95
CA TRP A 120 -6.76 20.11 12.93
C TRP A 120 -6.08 20.86 11.79
N LYS A 121 -6.63 20.83 10.58
CA LYS A 121 -6.11 21.57 9.42
C LYS A 121 -6.02 23.07 9.70
N ALA A 122 -7.03 23.64 10.33
CA ALA A 122 -7.01 25.06 10.66
C ALA A 122 -5.84 25.40 11.61
N GLN A 123 -5.52 24.54 12.57
CA GLN A 123 -4.41 24.73 13.50
C GLN A 123 -3.05 24.49 12.85
N SER A 124 -2.85 23.32 12.24
CA SER A 124 -1.58 22.89 11.67
C SER A 124 -1.21 23.69 10.42
N GLY A 125 -2.14 23.85 9.48
CA GLY A 125 -1.93 24.62 8.25
C GLY A 125 -1.57 26.08 8.54
N GLY A 126 -2.26 26.71 9.47
CA GLY A 126 -1.94 28.07 9.91
C GLY A 126 -0.53 28.18 10.52
N THR A 127 -0.05 27.15 11.21
CA THR A 127 1.32 27.11 11.74
C THR A 127 2.35 26.99 10.62
N ILE A 128 2.14 26.08 9.67
CA ILE A 128 2.99 25.88 8.50
C ILE A 128 3.13 27.18 7.71
N GLU A 129 2.03 27.86 7.40
CA GLU A 129 2.07 29.12 6.66
C GLU A 129 2.79 30.22 7.43
N ARG A 130 2.61 30.33 8.76
CA ARG A 130 3.37 31.28 9.57
C ARG A 130 4.87 30.98 9.59
N GLN A 131 5.27 29.70 9.62
CA GLN A 131 6.67 29.31 9.54
C GLN A 131 7.29 29.67 8.18
N MET A 132 6.54 29.48 7.09
CA MET A 132 6.99 29.88 5.76
C MET A 132 7.16 31.39 5.64
N ARG A 133 6.20 32.16 6.15
CA ARG A 133 6.32 33.64 6.19
C ARG A 133 7.52 34.08 7.04
N ARG A 134 7.75 33.41 8.16
CA ARG A 134 8.92 33.67 9.01
C ARG A 134 10.25 33.34 8.33
N LEU A 135 10.27 32.33 7.45
CA LEU A 135 11.42 32.01 6.59
C LEU A 135 11.64 33.06 5.49
N GLY A 136 10.66 33.93 5.24
CA GLY A 136 10.73 34.96 4.22
C GLY A 136 10.36 34.51 2.81
N THR A 137 9.65 33.41 2.66
CA THR A 137 9.28 32.85 1.34
C THR A 137 8.40 33.78 0.53
N SER A 138 8.69 33.98 -0.75
CA SER A 138 8.02 34.92 -1.66
C SER A 138 6.91 34.28 -2.50
N GLY A 139 6.13 33.40 -1.89
CA GLY A 139 4.98 32.74 -2.52
C GLY A 139 3.73 33.61 -2.57
N ASP A 140 2.87 33.39 -3.54
CA ASP A 140 1.58 34.06 -3.66
C ASP A 140 0.54 33.43 -2.73
N TRP A 141 0.40 33.96 -1.54
CA TRP A 141 -0.51 33.47 -0.50
C TRP A 141 -1.98 33.65 -0.86
N THR A 142 -2.32 34.56 -1.76
CA THR A 142 -3.71 34.76 -2.22
C THR A 142 -4.21 33.58 -3.04
N ARG A 143 -3.30 32.75 -3.52
CA ARG A 143 -3.56 31.52 -4.30
C ARG A 143 -3.24 30.24 -3.53
N SER A 144 -3.00 30.34 -2.21
CA SER A 144 -2.75 29.15 -1.41
C SER A 144 -3.92 28.17 -1.49
N VAL A 145 -3.63 26.87 -1.71
CA VAL A 145 -4.63 25.82 -1.92
C VAL A 145 -4.34 24.65 -0.99
N PHE A 146 -5.39 24.17 -0.35
CA PHE A 146 -5.36 22.89 0.38
C PHE A 146 -5.90 21.77 -0.50
N THR A 147 -5.26 20.61 -0.51
CA THR A 147 -5.60 19.53 -1.45
C THR A 147 -7.02 18.98 -1.30
N MET A 148 -7.71 19.23 -0.17
CA MET A 148 -9.13 18.91 0.01
C MET A 148 -10.09 20.08 -0.27
N ASP A 149 -9.61 21.23 -0.72
CA ASP A 149 -10.50 22.31 -1.14
C ASP A 149 -11.38 21.90 -2.31
N ALA A 150 -12.45 22.63 -2.55
CA ALA A 150 -13.45 22.30 -3.56
C ALA A 150 -12.87 22.18 -4.99
N MET A 151 -11.91 23.04 -5.34
CA MET A 151 -11.30 23.05 -6.69
C MET A 151 -10.42 21.81 -6.93
N PRO A 152 -9.44 21.44 -6.05
CA PRO A 152 -8.70 20.20 -6.22
C PRO A 152 -9.58 18.95 -6.15
N SER A 153 -10.58 18.91 -5.27
CA SER A 153 -11.52 17.80 -5.16
C SER A 153 -12.27 17.57 -6.47
N LYS A 154 -12.76 18.63 -7.10
CA LYS A 154 -13.39 18.55 -8.42
C LYS A 154 -12.42 18.07 -9.49
N ALA A 155 -11.18 18.56 -9.48
CA ALA A 155 -10.16 18.15 -10.45
C ALA A 155 -9.80 16.66 -10.32
N VAL A 156 -9.70 16.13 -9.09
CA VAL A 156 -9.45 14.70 -8.83
C VAL A 156 -10.59 13.84 -9.38
N ILE A 157 -11.85 14.20 -9.12
CA ILE A 157 -13.01 13.46 -9.64
C ILE A 157 -13.03 13.47 -11.17
N GLU A 158 -12.78 14.61 -11.78
CA GLU A 158 -12.74 14.76 -13.25
C GLU A 158 -11.61 13.90 -13.86
N ALA A 159 -10.42 13.92 -13.26
CA ALA A 159 -9.30 13.09 -13.69
C ALA A 159 -9.63 11.59 -13.57
N PHE A 160 -10.26 11.17 -12.47
CA PHE A 160 -10.68 9.79 -12.25
C PHE A 160 -11.69 9.33 -13.32
N VAL A 161 -12.71 10.13 -13.60
CA VAL A 161 -13.72 9.82 -14.62
C VAL A 161 -13.06 9.67 -16.00
N ARG A 162 -12.21 10.61 -16.40
CA ARG A 162 -11.49 10.55 -17.68
C ARG A 162 -10.57 9.33 -17.81
N LEU A 163 -9.91 8.93 -16.73
CA LEU A 163 -9.07 7.72 -16.72
C LEU A 163 -9.93 6.45 -16.89
N HIS A 164 -11.11 6.41 -16.26
CA HIS A 164 -12.05 5.32 -16.40
C HIS A 164 -12.62 5.25 -17.84
N GLU A 165 -13.02 6.38 -18.42
CA GLU A 165 -13.52 6.45 -19.81
C GLU A 165 -12.48 5.98 -20.83
N LYS A 166 -11.19 6.20 -20.56
CA LYS A 166 -10.07 5.69 -21.37
C LYS A 166 -9.74 4.22 -21.13
N GLY A 167 -10.43 3.55 -20.21
CA GLY A 167 -10.16 2.15 -19.85
C GLY A 167 -8.83 1.94 -19.11
N LEU A 168 -8.21 3.01 -18.57
CA LEU A 168 -6.94 2.94 -17.85
C LEU A 168 -7.11 2.52 -16.39
N ILE A 169 -8.31 2.65 -15.84
CA ILE A 169 -8.67 2.17 -14.50
C ILE A 169 -9.93 1.32 -14.57
N TYR A 170 -10.01 0.34 -13.73
CA TYR A 170 -11.14 -0.57 -13.60
C TYR A 170 -11.35 -0.99 -12.15
N ARG A 171 -12.55 -1.44 -11.81
CA ARG A 171 -12.86 -2.02 -10.52
C ARG A 171 -12.58 -3.52 -10.54
N GLY A 172 -11.69 -4.00 -9.68
CA GLY A 172 -11.36 -5.41 -9.55
C GLY A 172 -10.82 -5.75 -8.17
N LYS A 173 -10.76 -7.06 -7.88
CA LYS A 173 -10.06 -7.54 -6.68
C LYS A 173 -8.57 -7.67 -6.99
N ARG A 174 -7.73 -7.26 -6.05
CA ARG A 174 -6.28 -7.37 -6.12
C ARG A 174 -5.72 -7.69 -4.74
N LEU A 175 -4.66 -8.46 -4.68
CA LEU A 175 -3.90 -8.66 -3.46
C LEU A 175 -3.18 -7.35 -3.10
N VAL A 176 -3.25 -6.97 -1.83
CA VAL A 176 -2.60 -5.76 -1.29
C VAL A 176 -1.96 -6.09 0.05
N ASN A 177 -0.95 -5.30 0.45
CA ASN A 177 -0.51 -5.28 1.83
C ASN A 177 -1.59 -4.59 2.67
N TRP A 178 -1.95 -5.22 3.78
CA TRP A 178 -3.06 -4.77 4.62
C TRP A 178 -2.62 -4.62 6.07
N ASP A 179 -2.89 -3.47 6.67
CA ASP A 179 -2.70 -3.24 8.11
C ASP A 179 -4.04 -3.47 8.85
N PRO A 180 -4.15 -4.55 9.67
CA PRO A 180 -5.39 -4.89 10.36
C PRO A 180 -5.68 -3.98 11.57
N VAL A 181 -4.73 -3.17 12.02
CA VAL A 181 -4.91 -2.20 13.12
C VAL A 181 -5.46 -0.89 12.58
N LEU A 182 -4.92 -0.43 11.45
CA LEU A 182 -5.39 0.77 10.77
C LEU A 182 -6.59 0.53 9.86
N ASP A 183 -6.95 -0.76 9.62
CA ASP A 183 -8.04 -1.20 8.74
C ASP A 183 -7.91 -0.58 7.33
N THR A 184 -6.71 -0.67 6.76
CA THR A 184 -6.38 -0.06 5.46
C THR A 184 -5.30 -0.81 4.69
N ALA A 185 -5.33 -0.67 3.37
CA ALA A 185 -4.21 -1.05 2.52
C ALA A 185 -3.04 -0.08 2.75
N ILE A 186 -1.82 -0.63 2.74
CA ILE A 186 -0.58 0.14 2.85
C ILE A 186 0.28 -0.07 1.60
N SER A 187 1.14 0.90 1.30
CA SER A 187 2.08 0.82 0.19
C SER A 187 3.22 -0.15 0.50
N ASP A 188 3.81 -0.74 -0.55
CA ASP A 188 4.97 -1.63 -0.40
C ASP A 188 6.17 -0.93 0.27
N LEU A 189 6.26 0.39 0.16
CA LEU A 189 7.31 1.21 0.79
C LEU A 189 7.14 1.34 2.31
N GLU A 190 5.94 1.06 2.83
CA GLU A 190 5.62 1.13 4.26
C GLU A 190 5.77 -0.23 4.95
N VAL A 191 6.06 -1.29 4.18
CA VAL A 191 6.24 -2.66 4.70
C VAL A 191 7.69 -2.87 5.09
N GLU A 192 7.94 -3.06 6.38
CA GLU A 192 9.24 -3.47 6.90
C GLU A 192 9.34 -5.00 6.98
N ASN A 193 10.18 -5.59 6.13
CA ASN A 193 10.48 -7.01 6.21
C ASN A 193 11.43 -7.29 7.37
N ARG A 194 11.06 -8.22 8.25
CA ARG A 194 11.89 -8.67 9.38
C ARG A 194 12.11 -10.18 9.29
N GLU A 195 13.37 -10.59 9.38
CA GLU A 195 13.70 -11.99 9.50
C GLU A 195 13.34 -12.49 10.91
N VAL A 196 12.59 -13.58 10.96
CA VAL A 196 12.21 -14.26 12.19
C VAL A 196 12.55 -15.74 12.08
N PRO A 197 12.98 -16.41 13.18
CA PRO A 197 13.15 -17.85 13.20
C PRO A 197 11.84 -18.55 12.85
N GLY A 198 11.86 -19.41 11.84
CA GLY A 198 10.70 -20.15 11.36
C GLY A 198 11.03 -21.63 11.13
N HIS A 199 10.01 -22.38 10.72
CA HIS A 199 10.16 -23.79 10.40
C HIS A 199 9.61 -24.07 9.01
N MET A 200 10.22 -25.00 8.31
CA MET A 200 9.68 -25.60 7.10
C MET A 200 8.85 -26.82 7.48
N TRP A 201 7.56 -26.76 7.27
CA TRP A 201 6.62 -27.83 7.58
C TRP A 201 6.39 -28.69 6.34
N HIS A 202 6.47 -30.02 6.49
CA HIS A 202 6.21 -30.96 5.42
C HIS A 202 4.88 -31.67 5.67
N PHE A 203 3.98 -31.61 4.68
CA PHE A 203 2.66 -32.25 4.74
C PHE A 203 2.46 -33.20 3.58
N LYS A 204 1.79 -34.30 3.85
CA LYS A 204 1.35 -35.27 2.85
C LYS A 204 -0.09 -34.94 2.46
N TYR A 205 -0.30 -34.55 1.21
CA TYR A 205 -1.62 -34.37 0.62
C TYR A 205 -2.03 -35.67 -0.07
N PRO A 206 -2.96 -36.46 0.50
CA PRO A 206 -3.37 -37.74 -0.09
C PRO A 206 -3.96 -37.54 -1.49
N LEU A 207 -3.66 -38.44 -2.41
CA LEU A 207 -4.31 -38.45 -3.71
C LEU A 207 -5.78 -38.87 -3.55
N ALA A 208 -6.67 -38.22 -4.29
CA ALA A 208 -8.09 -38.51 -4.25
C ALA A 208 -8.37 -39.94 -4.74
N GLY A 209 -9.40 -40.55 -4.17
CA GLY A 209 -9.83 -41.90 -4.59
C GLY A 209 -8.86 -43.03 -4.24
N GLY A 210 -7.83 -42.80 -3.44
CA GLY A 210 -6.85 -43.81 -3.06
C GLY A 210 -5.88 -44.13 -4.20
N GLU A 211 -5.72 -43.24 -5.17
CA GLU A 211 -4.77 -43.41 -6.26
C GLU A 211 -3.33 -43.46 -5.75
N THR A 212 -2.47 -44.15 -6.52
CA THR A 212 -1.03 -44.25 -6.22
C THR A 212 -0.21 -43.97 -7.48
N TYR A 213 1.06 -43.65 -7.27
CA TYR A 213 2.03 -43.47 -8.35
C TYR A 213 3.43 -43.91 -7.92
N GLU A 214 4.27 -44.18 -8.90
CA GLU A 214 5.68 -44.46 -8.66
C GLU A 214 6.46 -43.14 -8.56
N TYR A 215 7.00 -42.85 -7.38
CA TYR A 215 7.85 -41.72 -7.14
C TYR A 215 9.31 -42.11 -7.31
N ILE A 216 10.05 -41.39 -8.17
CA ILE A 216 11.44 -41.73 -8.51
C ILE A 216 12.29 -40.47 -8.36
N GLU A 217 13.29 -40.52 -7.47
CA GLU A 217 14.37 -39.51 -7.41
C GLU A 217 15.59 -40.00 -8.18
N ARG A 218 16.31 -39.06 -8.79
CA ARG A 218 17.56 -39.31 -9.50
C ARG A 218 18.62 -38.32 -9.05
N ASP A 219 19.89 -38.77 -9.07
CA ASP A 219 21.05 -37.91 -8.88
C ASP A 219 21.34 -37.10 -10.17
N ALA A 220 22.39 -36.25 -10.10
CA ALA A 220 22.82 -35.43 -11.22
C ALA A 220 23.30 -36.24 -12.45
N ASP A 221 23.69 -37.48 -12.25
CA ASP A 221 24.12 -38.41 -13.29
C ASP A 221 22.96 -39.23 -13.85
N GLY A 222 21.73 -39.03 -13.33
CA GLY A 222 20.51 -39.72 -13.77
C GLY A 222 20.25 -41.07 -13.11
N ASN A 223 21.10 -41.52 -12.16
CA ASN A 223 20.89 -42.76 -11.45
C ASN A 223 19.73 -42.64 -10.46
N VAL A 224 18.94 -43.72 -10.34
CA VAL A 224 17.84 -43.75 -9.37
C VAL A 224 18.38 -43.86 -7.95
N THR A 225 18.09 -42.84 -7.13
CA THR A 225 18.46 -42.77 -5.70
C THR A 225 17.34 -43.21 -4.78
N LEU A 226 16.08 -42.99 -5.21
CA LEU A 226 14.89 -43.43 -4.48
C LEU A 226 13.81 -43.91 -5.46
N ARG A 227 13.15 -45.00 -5.14
CA ARG A 227 11.95 -45.51 -5.86
C ARG A 227 10.96 -46.02 -4.85
N GLU A 228 9.77 -45.44 -4.82
CA GLU A 228 8.70 -45.91 -3.92
C GLU A 228 7.32 -45.62 -4.52
N THR A 229 6.32 -46.42 -4.11
CA THR A 229 4.92 -46.15 -4.44
C THR A 229 4.35 -45.20 -3.40
N ARG A 230 3.77 -44.07 -3.84
CA ARG A 230 3.13 -43.06 -2.99
C ARG A 230 1.65 -42.94 -3.31
N ASP A 231 0.85 -42.74 -2.26
CA ASP A 231 -0.57 -42.34 -2.32
C ASP A 231 -0.80 -40.90 -1.96
N TYR A 232 0.26 -40.09 -1.97
CA TYR A 232 0.26 -38.67 -1.57
C TYR A 232 1.28 -37.86 -2.38
N ILE A 233 1.04 -36.54 -2.47
CA ILE A 233 2.08 -35.56 -2.83
C ILE A 233 2.56 -34.87 -1.57
N SER A 234 3.91 -34.70 -1.41
CA SER A 234 4.49 -34.00 -0.29
C SER A 234 4.66 -32.52 -0.66
N ILE A 235 4.18 -31.63 0.18
CA ILE A 235 4.43 -30.19 0.05
C ILE A 235 5.26 -29.67 1.24
N ALA A 236 6.04 -28.62 1.03
CA ALA A 236 6.78 -27.91 2.07
C ALA A 236 6.28 -26.47 2.15
N THR A 237 6.02 -25.98 3.37
CA THR A 237 5.52 -24.63 3.60
C THR A 237 6.03 -24.02 4.90
N THR A 238 6.26 -22.72 4.89
CA THR A 238 6.53 -21.93 6.11
C THR A 238 5.25 -21.40 6.75
N ARG A 239 4.09 -21.47 6.05
CA ARG A 239 2.82 -20.89 6.48
C ARG A 239 1.70 -21.93 6.50
N PRO A 240 1.75 -22.90 7.45
CA PRO A 240 0.74 -23.97 7.54
C PRO A 240 -0.67 -23.43 7.84
N GLU A 241 -0.79 -22.27 8.48
CA GLU A 241 -2.06 -21.63 8.83
C GLU A 241 -2.92 -21.30 7.59
N THR A 242 -2.30 -21.18 6.41
CA THR A 242 -3.03 -20.82 5.18
C THR A 242 -3.55 -22.02 4.38
N MET A 243 -3.28 -23.27 4.82
CA MET A 243 -3.66 -24.49 4.10
C MET A 243 -5.16 -24.59 3.77
N LEU A 244 -6.02 -24.09 4.65
CA LEU A 244 -7.48 -24.06 4.39
C LEU A 244 -7.85 -23.20 3.18
N GLY A 245 -6.97 -22.30 2.75
CA GLY A 245 -7.15 -21.44 1.58
C GLY A 245 -6.49 -21.98 0.31
N ASP A 246 -5.93 -23.19 0.33
CA ASP A 246 -5.28 -23.76 -0.86
C ASP A 246 -6.30 -23.98 -1.99
N GLY A 247 -5.93 -23.53 -3.18
CA GLY A 247 -6.72 -23.75 -4.40
C GLY A 247 -6.12 -24.82 -5.32
N ALA A 248 -4.83 -25.09 -5.20
CA ALA A 248 -4.10 -26.09 -5.99
C ALA A 248 -2.82 -26.51 -5.30
N VAL A 249 -2.18 -27.57 -5.80
CA VAL A 249 -0.76 -27.88 -5.60
C VAL A 249 -0.07 -27.73 -6.96
N ALA A 250 0.98 -26.92 -7.04
CA ALA A 250 1.75 -26.68 -8.25
C ALA A 250 3.08 -27.44 -8.21
N VAL A 251 3.48 -27.98 -9.35
CA VAL A 251 4.78 -28.62 -9.59
C VAL A 251 5.41 -28.03 -10.86
N HIS A 252 6.72 -28.05 -10.95
CA HIS A 252 7.39 -27.56 -12.16
C HIS A 252 7.11 -28.51 -13.34
N PRO A 253 6.84 -28.03 -14.56
CA PRO A 253 6.53 -28.89 -15.71
C PRO A 253 7.64 -29.89 -16.05
N ASP A 254 8.89 -29.56 -15.76
CA ASP A 254 10.07 -30.43 -16.00
C ASP A 254 10.39 -31.36 -14.82
N ASP A 255 9.60 -31.30 -13.73
CA ASP A 255 9.81 -32.20 -12.59
C ASP A 255 9.20 -33.59 -12.84
N ALA A 256 10.03 -34.48 -13.37
CA ALA A 256 9.62 -35.85 -13.73
C ALA A 256 9.06 -36.64 -12.53
N ARG A 257 9.38 -36.28 -11.29
CA ARG A 257 8.90 -36.97 -10.08
C ARG A 257 7.38 -36.94 -9.97
N TYR A 258 6.75 -35.88 -10.43
CA TYR A 258 5.32 -35.60 -10.31
C TYR A 258 4.54 -35.73 -11.62
N ALA A 259 5.21 -35.94 -12.75
CA ALA A 259 4.56 -36.09 -14.05
C ALA A 259 3.38 -37.11 -14.06
N PRO A 260 3.43 -38.24 -13.32
CA PRO A 260 2.32 -39.21 -13.30
C PRO A 260 1.04 -38.72 -12.62
N ILE A 261 1.11 -37.65 -11.83
CA ILE A 261 -0.02 -37.14 -11.02
C ILE A 261 -0.47 -35.73 -11.40
N VAL A 262 0.14 -35.12 -12.40
CA VAL A 262 -0.34 -33.84 -12.94
C VAL A 262 -1.76 -34.02 -13.49
N GLY A 263 -2.65 -33.09 -13.17
CA GLY A 263 -4.08 -33.16 -13.53
C GLY A 263 -4.95 -34.00 -12.59
N LYS A 264 -4.35 -34.75 -11.64
CA LYS A 264 -5.10 -35.45 -10.61
C LYS A 264 -5.48 -34.55 -9.46
N LEU A 265 -6.36 -35.04 -8.59
CA LEU A 265 -6.80 -34.32 -7.39
C LEU A 265 -6.08 -34.87 -6.14
N CYS A 266 -5.78 -33.97 -5.20
CA CYS A 266 -5.33 -34.34 -3.86
C CYS A 266 -6.20 -33.70 -2.80
N GLU A 267 -6.18 -34.25 -1.59
CA GLU A 267 -6.96 -33.79 -0.44
C GLU A 267 -6.11 -32.80 0.40
N ILE A 268 -6.67 -31.68 0.79
CA ILE A 268 -6.07 -30.85 1.85
C ILE A 268 -6.18 -31.62 3.17
N PRO A 269 -5.07 -31.99 3.84
CA PRO A 269 -5.10 -32.94 4.96
C PRO A 269 -5.53 -32.29 6.30
N VAL A 270 -6.57 -31.46 6.27
CA VAL A 270 -7.08 -30.73 7.44
C VAL A 270 -8.55 -31.08 7.66
N GLY A 271 -8.93 -31.26 8.92
CA GLY A 271 -10.28 -31.61 9.31
C GLY A 271 -10.66 -33.08 9.09
N PRO A 272 -11.93 -33.47 9.38
CA PRO A 272 -12.42 -34.83 9.17
C PRO A 272 -12.29 -35.26 7.71
N LYS A 273 -11.92 -36.53 7.47
CA LYS A 273 -11.66 -37.03 6.12
C LYS A 273 -12.84 -36.84 5.15
N ALA A 274 -14.07 -36.95 5.65
CA ALA A 274 -15.27 -36.79 4.84
C ALA A 274 -15.51 -35.35 4.37
N HIS A 275 -14.81 -34.37 4.97
CA HIS A 275 -14.97 -32.94 4.69
C HIS A 275 -13.71 -32.31 4.07
N ARG A 276 -12.71 -33.11 3.68
CA ARG A 276 -11.48 -32.60 3.08
C ARG A 276 -11.75 -32.10 1.68
N ARG A 277 -11.33 -30.87 1.43
CA ARG A 277 -11.46 -30.26 0.12
C ARG A 277 -10.45 -30.85 -0.84
N LEU A 278 -10.90 -31.14 -2.07
CA LEU A 278 -10.06 -31.58 -3.16
C LEU A 278 -9.50 -30.38 -3.93
N VAL A 279 -8.24 -30.45 -4.29
CA VAL A 279 -7.55 -29.45 -5.11
C VAL A 279 -6.76 -30.13 -6.24
N PRO A 280 -6.66 -29.50 -7.43
CA PRO A 280 -5.91 -30.05 -8.53
C PRO A 280 -4.41 -29.96 -8.32
N ILE A 281 -3.67 -30.92 -8.88
CA ILE A 281 -2.22 -30.85 -9.06
C ILE A 281 -1.97 -30.26 -10.45
N ILE A 282 -1.38 -29.07 -10.50
CA ILE A 282 -1.15 -28.31 -11.74
C ILE A 282 0.33 -28.17 -12.04
N THR A 283 0.67 -27.86 -13.29
CA THR A 283 2.03 -27.47 -13.67
C THR A 283 2.13 -25.95 -13.74
N ASP A 284 3.23 -25.43 -13.21
CA ASP A 284 3.58 -24.00 -13.28
C ASP A 284 5.10 -23.82 -13.18
N PRO A 285 5.72 -22.86 -13.86
CA PRO A 285 7.16 -22.62 -13.77
C PRO A 285 7.61 -22.03 -12.40
N TYR A 286 6.68 -21.68 -11.53
CA TYR A 286 6.97 -21.08 -10.22
C TYR A 286 7.64 -22.02 -9.21
N PRO A 287 7.22 -23.29 -9.03
CA PRO A 287 7.89 -24.20 -8.10
C PRO A 287 9.34 -24.51 -8.54
N ASP A 288 10.27 -24.43 -7.59
CA ASP A 288 11.66 -24.85 -7.81
C ASP A 288 11.80 -26.36 -7.45
N PRO A 289 12.12 -27.24 -8.42
CA PRO A 289 12.30 -28.67 -8.16
C PRO A 289 13.41 -29.00 -7.14
N ALA A 290 14.38 -28.09 -6.95
CA ALA A 290 15.48 -28.26 -6.02
C ALA A 290 15.18 -27.74 -4.60
N PHE A 291 14.05 -27.04 -4.41
CA PHE A 291 13.71 -26.46 -3.12
C PHE A 291 12.58 -27.25 -2.43
N GLY A 292 12.82 -27.62 -1.16
CA GLY A 292 11.84 -28.38 -0.36
C GLY A 292 11.47 -29.71 -0.98
N SER A 293 10.17 -29.91 -1.27
CA SER A 293 9.67 -31.10 -1.98
C SER A 293 9.60 -30.93 -3.50
N GLY A 294 9.84 -29.72 -4.02
CA GLY A 294 9.58 -29.35 -5.41
C GLY A 294 8.10 -29.13 -5.72
N ALA A 295 7.22 -29.35 -4.75
CA ALA A 295 5.78 -29.09 -4.88
C ALA A 295 5.34 -28.00 -3.91
N VAL A 296 4.57 -27.03 -4.40
CA VAL A 296 4.13 -25.85 -3.65
C VAL A 296 2.61 -25.82 -3.56
N LYS A 297 2.06 -25.63 -2.37
CA LYS A 297 0.64 -25.34 -2.21
C LYS A 297 0.35 -23.92 -2.71
N ILE A 298 -0.75 -23.73 -3.40
CA ILE A 298 -1.13 -22.43 -3.97
C ILE A 298 -2.28 -21.84 -3.18
N THR A 299 -1.97 -20.79 -2.41
CA THR A 299 -2.92 -20.04 -1.57
C THR A 299 -3.05 -18.62 -2.10
N GLY A 300 -3.66 -18.43 -3.25
CA GLY A 300 -3.65 -17.19 -4.01
C GLY A 300 -4.29 -15.97 -3.33
N ALA A 301 -5.06 -16.15 -2.24
CA ALA A 301 -5.61 -15.06 -1.46
C ALA A 301 -4.65 -14.52 -0.36
N HIS A 302 -3.50 -15.19 -0.10
CA HIS A 302 -2.63 -14.89 1.03
C HIS A 302 -1.13 -14.82 0.69
N ASP A 303 -0.77 -14.93 -0.59
CA ASP A 303 0.60 -14.80 -1.08
C ASP A 303 0.60 -14.19 -2.49
N PHE A 304 1.52 -13.24 -2.75
CA PHE A 304 1.60 -12.52 -4.03
C PHE A 304 2.02 -13.43 -5.19
N ASN A 305 2.94 -14.38 -4.95
CA ASN A 305 3.38 -15.31 -5.99
C ASN A 305 2.28 -16.32 -6.29
N ASP A 306 1.66 -16.88 -5.25
CA ASP A 306 0.54 -17.81 -5.39
C ASP A 306 -0.65 -17.14 -6.09
N TYR A 307 -0.89 -15.84 -5.86
CA TYR A 307 -1.90 -15.07 -6.58
C TYR A 307 -1.64 -15.05 -8.09
N GLN A 308 -0.39 -14.87 -8.51
CA GLN A 308 -0.03 -14.90 -9.93
C GLN A 308 -0.22 -16.30 -10.54
N VAL A 309 0.19 -17.35 -9.80
CA VAL A 309 -0.06 -18.74 -10.22
C VAL A 309 -1.56 -19.01 -10.35
N ALA A 310 -2.34 -18.62 -9.34
CA ALA A 310 -3.79 -18.79 -9.34
C ALA A 310 -4.45 -18.06 -10.52
N ALA A 311 -4.05 -16.80 -10.78
CA ALA A 311 -4.62 -15.99 -11.86
C ALA A 311 -4.40 -16.61 -13.25
N ARG A 312 -3.16 -17.06 -13.57
CA ARG A 312 -2.85 -17.64 -14.89
C ARG A 312 -3.38 -19.05 -15.09
N ASN A 313 -3.66 -19.77 -13.99
CA ASN A 313 -4.22 -21.13 -14.05
C ASN A 313 -5.73 -21.19 -13.73
N GLY A 314 -6.40 -20.05 -13.56
CA GLY A 314 -7.84 -19.99 -13.27
C GLY A 314 -8.23 -20.61 -11.90
N ILE A 315 -7.32 -20.62 -10.92
CA ILE A 315 -7.54 -21.20 -9.60
C ILE A 315 -8.34 -20.23 -8.72
N PRO A 316 -9.40 -20.68 -8.03
CA PRO A 316 -10.18 -19.84 -7.12
C PRO A 316 -9.37 -19.32 -5.94
N LEU A 317 -9.73 -18.10 -5.47
CA LEU A 317 -9.12 -17.44 -4.32
C LEU A 317 -10.01 -17.63 -3.07
N TYR A 318 -9.44 -18.22 -2.03
CA TYR A 318 -10.12 -18.48 -0.76
C TYR A 318 -9.54 -17.57 0.33
N ALA A 319 -10.21 -16.44 0.63
CA ALA A 319 -9.82 -15.55 1.71
C ALA A 319 -10.21 -16.14 3.07
N LEU A 320 -9.22 -16.38 3.92
CA LEU A 320 -9.38 -17.01 5.23
C LEU A 320 -9.51 -16.00 6.37
N MET A 321 -9.08 -14.77 6.17
CA MET A 321 -9.01 -13.73 7.19
C MET A 321 -9.96 -12.58 6.88
N ASP A 322 -10.50 -11.97 7.94
CA ASP A 322 -11.24 -10.72 7.86
C ASP A 322 -10.29 -9.50 7.83
N SER A 323 -10.84 -8.28 7.81
CA SER A 323 -10.05 -7.04 7.79
C SER A 323 -9.20 -6.83 9.06
N HIS A 324 -9.50 -7.52 10.14
CA HIS A 324 -8.74 -7.49 11.40
C HIS A 324 -7.74 -8.65 11.53
N ALA A 325 -7.43 -9.35 10.44
CA ALA A 325 -6.56 -10.53 10.37
C ALA A 325 -7.01 -11.70 11.26
N ARG A 326 -8.31 -11.78 11.60
CA ARG A 326 -8.88 -12.91 12.32
C ARG A 326 -9.38 -13.95 11.32
N MET A 327 -9.31 -15.22 11.71
CA MET A 327 -9.91 -16.28 10.90
C MET A 327 -11.43 -16.02 10.75
N ARG A 328 -11.89 -16.01 9.52
CA ARG A 328 -13.30 -15.78 9.19
C ARG A 328 -14.18 -16.89 9.73
N THR A 329 -15.31 -16.50 10.29
CA THR A 329 -16.39 -17.40 10.76
C THR A 329 -17.67 -17.20 9.98
N ASP A 330 -17.68 -16.26 9.02
CA ASP A 330 -18.78 -15.98 8.10
C ASP A 330 -18.63 -16.79 6.81
N GLY A 331 -19.71 -17.02 6.13
CA GLY A 331 -19.74 -17.72 4.85
C GLY A 331 -20.13 -19.19 4.94
N LEU A 332 -19.76 -19.96 3.92
CA LEU A 332 -20.09 -21.37 3.83
C LEU A 332 -19.28 -22.20 4.83
N SER A 333 -19.88 -23.26 5.35
CA SER A 333 -19.16 -24.25 6.15
C SER A 333 -18.00 -24.85 5.32
N TYR A 334 -17.02 -25.43 6.02
CA TYR A 334 -15.91 -26.08 5.34
C TYR A 334 -16.38 -27.21 4.39
N ALA A 335 -17.42 -27.96 4.77
CA ALA A 335 -18.00 -29.01 3.93
C ALA A 335 -18.59 -28.45 2.63
N GLU A 336 -19.44 -27.39 2.72
CA GLU A 336 -20.02 -26.74 1.54
C GLU A 336 -18.95 -26.12 0.64
N SER A 337 -17.94 -25.48 1.23
CA SER A 337 -16.79 -24.94 0.48
C SER A 337 -15.98 -26.05 -0.20
N ALA A 338 -15.82 -27.21 0.42
CA ALA A 338 -15.13 -28.37 -0.13
C ALA A 338 -15.87 -28.95 -1.34
N GLU A 339 -17.20 -29.05 -1.30
CA GLU A 339 -18.01 -29.53 -2.43
C GLU A 339 -17.91 -28.60 -3.64
N ILE A 340 -18.02 -27.28 -3.42
CA ILE A 340 -17.86 -26.28 -4.49
C ILE A 340 -16.47 -26.33 -5.09
N ALA A 341 -15.42 -26.39 -4.26
CA ALA A 341 -14.05 -26.48 -4.73
C ALA A 341 -13.77 -27.75 -5.53
N ALA A 342 -14.31 -28.88 -5.09
CA ALA A 342 -14.21 -30.17 -5.81
C ALA A 342 -14.93 -30.13 -7.16
N ALA A 343 -16.07 -29.43 -7.25
CA ALA A 343 -16.77 -29.22 -8.50
C ALA A 343 -15.95 -28.37 -9.49
N ILE A 344 -15.37 -27.28 -9.01
CA ILE A 344 -14.50 -26.39 -9.80
C ILE A 344 -13.24 -27.14 -10.28
N ALA A 345 -12.61 -27.92 -9.40
CA ALA A 345 -11.40 -28.67 -9.73
C ALA A 345 -11.63 -29.82 -10.75
N ARG A 346 -12.86 -30.27 -10.90
CA ARG A 346 -13.22 -31.31 -11.90
C ARG A 346 -13.65 -30.70 -13.26
N GLY A 347 -13.78 -29.39 -13.37
CA GLY A 347 -14.26 -28.69 -14.58
C GLY A 347 -15.76 -28.75 -14.64
#